data_b3ff8b75adc32f270222168b7918d435
#
_entry.id   b3ff8b75adc32f270222168b7918d435
#
_cell.length_a   1.000
_cell.length_b   1.000
_cell.length_c   1.000
_cell.angle_alpha   90.00
_cell.angle_beta   90.00
_cell.angle_gamma   90.00
#
_symmetry.space_group_name_H-M   'P 1'
#
loop_
_entity.id
_entity.type
_entity.pdbx_description
1 polymer ?
#
loop_
_entity_poly.entity_id
_entity_poly.type
_entity_poly.pdbx_seq_one_letter_code
_entity_poly.pdbx_strand_id
1 'polypeptide(L)'
;MKKFFAVLLTGVLTLGLAACGGAEAPADDSADGIVLKIGASPTPHTEILHAAEEELAAKGVTLEIVEFTDYVQPNLALDTEDLDANFFQHLPYLEQFNADHGTDLVSLGAIHYEPMGIYAGTVTDLASIPEGTKIGIPNDGTNGGRALLLLEANGLIKVDPAAGVAATKLDIIENPLNLEIIDMEAAQLPLSLSDLGLAVINGNYAMQHGLNVADALAIEAADSLAAETYGNIIAVKAGKENAPGLAELMEVLKGETVATFINETYAGSVATMD
;
A
#
# COMPACT_ATOMS: atom_id res chain seq x y z
N MET A 1 -68.88 18.68 36.37
CA MET A 1 -69.44 17.85 37.44
C MET A 1 -68.32 17.03 38.05
N LYS A 2 -67.96 17.38 39.30
CA LYS A 2 -67.74 16.51 40.47
C LYS A 2 -66.73 15.34 40.23
N LYS A 3 -65.72 15.05 41.04
CA LYS A 3 -65.34 15.39 42.44
C LYS A 3 -63.89 14.96 42.67
N PHE A 4 -63.11 15.81 43.32
CA PHE A 4 -62.19 15.59 44.44
C PHE A 4 -62.13 14.17 45.03
N PHE A 5 -60.93 13.69 45.28
CA PHE A 5 -60.54 13.17 46.62
C PHE A 5 -59.03 13.24 46.81
N ALA A 6 -58.64 13.98 47.82
CA ALA A 6 -57.30 14.02 48.40
C ALA A 6 -57.31 13.09 49.62
N VAL A 7 -56.21 12.32 49.80
CA VAL A 7 -55.90 11.73 51.10
C VAL A 7 -54.43 11.94 51.41
N LEU A 8 -54.20 12.68 52.46
CA LEU A 8 -52.97 12.86 53.23
C LEU A 8 -52.80 11.59 54.11
N LEU A 9 -51.60 11.13 54.39
CA LEU A 9 -51.08 10.95 55.75
C LEU A 9 -49.69 10.35 55.78
N THR A 10 -48.85 11.07 56.44
CA THR A 10 -47.90 10.74 57.55
C THR A 10 -46.69 9.89 57.25
N GLY A 11 -45.62 10.42 57.37
CA GLY A 11 -44.33 10.47 57.90
C GLY A 11 -43.92 9.40 58.92
N VAL A 12 -42.75 8.78 58.61
CA VAL A 12 -41.89 8.23 59.65
C VAL A 12 -40.45 8.59 59.31
N LEU A 13 -39.84 9.36 60.16
CA LEU A 13 -38.45 9.74 60.21
C LEU A 13 -37.71 8.63 60.93
N THR A 14 -36.77 7.92 60.25
CA THR A 14 -35.78 7.09 60.93
C THR A 14 -34.38 7.54 60.46
N LEU A 15 -33.68 8.15 61.41
CA LEU A 15 -32.22 8.34 61.37
C LEU A 15 -31.59 6.94 61.47
N GLY A 16 -30.69 6.62 60.53
CA GLY A 16 -29.85 5.41 60.57
C GLY A 16 -28.45 5.77 60.05
N LEU A 17 -27.52 5.67 60.96
CA LEU A 17 -26.10 5.91 60.99
C LEU A 17 -25.31 5.70 59.70
N ALA A 18 -24.32 6.57 59.55
CA ALA A 18 -23.18 6.51 58.67
C ALA A 18 -22.45 5.15 58.77
N ALA A 19 -22.22 4.50 57.62
CA ALA A 19 -21.14 3.55 57.39
C ALA A 19 -20.37 4.07 56.17
N CYS A 20 -19.13 4.51 56.43
CA CYS A 20 -18.12 4.71 55.39
C CYS A 20 -17.84 3.35 54.73
N GLY A 21 -18.40 3.12 53.56
CA GLY A 21 -17.97 2.13 52.63
C GLY A 21 -17.47 2.88 51.40
N GLY A 22 -16.14 2.88 51.17
CA GLY A 22 -15.59 3.38 49.92
C GLY A 22 -16.19 2.56 48.77
N ALA A 23 -17.04 3.19 48.00
CA ALA A 23 -17.38 2.69 46.69
C ALA A 23 -16.14 2.91 45.82
N GLU A 24 -15.36 1.86 45.61
CA GLU A 24 -14.52 1.78 44.43
C GLU A 24 -15.45 2.03 43.24
N ALA A 25 -15.17 3.10 42.52
CA ALA A 25 -15.76 3.29 41.20
C ALA A 25 -15.45 2.02 40.40
N PRO A 26 -16.42 1.45 39.65
CA PRO A 26 -16.10 0.38 38.75
C PRO A 26 -14.96 0.91 37.85
N ALA A 27 -13.83 0.19 37.87
CA ALA A 27 -12.83 0.37 36.85
C ALA A 27 -13.58 0.23 35.52
N ASP A 28 -13.50 1.26 34.70
CA ASP A 28 -13.93 1.21 33.31
C ASP A 28 -12.96 0.24 32.63
N ASP A 29 -13.31 -1.05 32.67
CA ASP A 29 -12.58 -2.14 32.05
C ASP A 29 -13.09 -2.30 30.60
N SER A 30 -13.27 -1.17 29.91
CA SER A 30 -13.36 -1.12 28.47
C SER A 30 -11.93 -1.08 27.93
N ALA A 31 -11.23 -2.20 28.02
CA ALA A 31 -10.14 -2.51 27.12
C ALA A 31 -10.74 -2.80 25.72
N ASP A 32 -11.47 -1.84 25.15
CA ASP A 32 -11.75 -1.84 23.73
C ASP A 32 -10.39 -1.63 23.06
N GLY A 33 -9.83 -2.74 22.52
CA GLY A 33 -8.58 -2.71 21.78
C GLY A 33 -8.67 -1.68 20.64
N ILE A 34 -7.54 -1.11 20.25
CA ILE A 34 -7.46 -0.20 19.13
C ILE A 34 -7.79 -0.99 17.86
N VAL A 35 -8.74 -0.49 17.05
CA VAL A 35 -9.00 -1.01 15.70
C VAL A 35 -8.40 -0.04 14.70
N LEU A 36 -7.53 -0.53 13.81
CA LEU A 36 -6.98 0.21 12.68
C LEU A 36 -7.58 -0.33 11.39
N LYS A 37 -8.24 0.55 10.64
CA LYS A 37 -8.78 0.23 9.33
C LYS A 37 -7.77 0.60 8.24
N ILE A 38 -7.24 -0.42 7.55
CA ILE A 38 -6.12 -0.27 6.62
C ILE A 38 -6.54 -0.72 5.22
N GLY A 39 -6.38 0.17 4.23
CA GLY A 39 -6.52 -0.15 2.82
C GLY A 39 -5.25 -0.76 2.25
N ALA A 40 -5.33 -1.91 1.58
CA ALA A 40 -4.15 -2.58 1.04
C ALA A 40 -4.43 -3.28 -0.31
N SER A 41 -3.38 -3.49 -1.10
CA SER A 41 -3.46 -4.40 -2.26
C SER A 41 -3.46 -5.87 -1.79
N PRO A 42 -4.13 -6.80 -2.49
CA PRO A 42 -4.24 -8.19 -2.04
C PRO A 42 -2.89 -8.86 -1.77
N THR A 43 -1.95 -8.80 -2.71
CA THR A 43 -0.61 -9.40 -2.61
C THR A 43 0.44 -8.36 -2.99
N PRO A 44 1.53 -8.19 -2.24
CA PRO A 44 1.87 -8.89 -1.00
C PRO A 44 1.31 -8.20 0.26
N HIS A 45 0.71 -7.02 0.14
CA HIS A 45 0.43 -6.09 1.24
C HIS A 45 -0.55 -6.66 2.27
N THR A 46 -1.71 -7.17 1.84
CA THR A 46 -2.69 -7.81 2.74
C THR A 46 -2.08 -9.05 3.41
N GLU A 47 -1.31 -9.85 2.68
CA GLU A 47 -0.66 -11.04 3.24
C GLU A 47 0.38 -10.67 4.33
N ILE A 48 1.13 -9.57 4.12
CA ILE A 48 2.07 -9.03 5.12
C ILE A 48 1.32 -8.52 6.35
N LEU A 49 0.19 -7.81 6.16
CA LEU A 49 -0.65 -7.37 7.29
C LEU A 49 -1.20 -8.55 8.08
N HIS A 50 -1.66 -9.61 7.43
CA HIS A 50 -2.11 -10.83 8.13
C HIS A 50 -0.99 -11.51 8.93
N ALA A 51 0.24 -11.51 8.42
CA ALA A 51 1.39 -12.05 9.16
C ALA A 51 1.70 -11.23 10.44
N ALA A 52 1.28 -9.98 10.50
CA ALA A 52 1.47 -9.09 11.65
C ALA A 52 0.35 -9.17 12.70
N GLU A 53 -0.83 -9.76 12.38
CA GLU A 53 -2.04 -9.68 13.22
C GLU A 53 -1.86 -10.24 14.63
N GLU A 54 -1.18 -11.38 14.79
CA GLU A 54 -1.00 -12.02 16.10
C GLU A 54 -0.16 -11.13 17.04
N GLU A 55 0.93 -10.56 16.52
CA GLU A 55 1.81 -9.69 17.30
C GLU A 55 1.14 -8.33 17.60
N LEU A 56 0.36 -7.79 16.66
CA LEU A 56 -0.44 -6.59 16.87
C LEU A 56 -1.53 -6.81 17.93
N ALA A 57 -2.22 -7.94 17.88
CA ALA A 57 -3.24 -8.28 18.86
C ALA A 57 -2.66 -8.38 20.28
N ALA A 58 -1.43 -8.92 20.43
CA ALA A 58 -0.72 -8.94 21.71
C ALA A 58 -0.38 -7.53 22.23
N LYS A 59 -0.32 -6.53 21.35
CA LYS A 59 -0.14 -5.10 21.67
C LYS A 59 -1.48 -4.34 21.80
N GLY A 60 -2.62 -5.03 21.71
CA GLY A 60 -3.95 -4.44 21.82
C GLY A 60 -4.44 -3.75 20.54
N VAL A 61 -3.83 -4.04 19.39
CA VAL A 61 -4.22 -3.50 18.08
C VAL A 61 -4.84 -4.60 17.23
N THR A 62 -6.01 -4.33 16.66
CA THR A 62 -6.72 -5.22 15.70
C THR A 62 -6.77 -4.53 14.35
N LEU A 63 -6.56 -5.27 13.26
CA LEU A 63 -6.67 -4.75 11.91
C LEU A 63 -8.06 -5.02 11.32
N GLU A 64 -8.64 -4.00 10.68
CA GLU A 64 -9.72 -4.14 9.71
C GLU A 64 -9.13 -3.87 8.31
N ILE A 65 -8.83 -4.91 7.55
CA ILE A 65 -8.17 -4.81 6.26
C ILE A 65 -9.23 -4.67 5.17
N VAL A 66 -9.07 -3.64 4.32
CA VAL A 66 -9.91 -3.39 3.15
C VAL A 66 -9.05 -3.53 1.89
N GLU A 67 -9.36 -4.52 1.05
CA GLU A 67 -8.61 -4.75 -0.18
C GLU A 67 -9.04 -3.84 -1.33
N PHE A 68 -8.04 -3.34 -2.06
CA PHE A 68 -8.21 -2.54 -3.26
C PHE A 68 -7.40 -3.13 -4.41
N THR A 69 -7.98 -3.12 -5.61
CA THR A 69 -7.35 -3.69 -6.82
C THR A 69 -6.83 -2.62 -7.78
N ASP A 70 -6.87 -1.35 -7.38
CA ASP A 70 -6.33 -0.20 -8.13
C ASP A 70 -5.50 0.70 -7.19
N TYR A 71 -4.79 1.67 -7.77
CA TYR A 71 -3.92 2.58 -7.02
C TYR A 71 -4.55 3.93 -6.65
N VAL A 72 -5.78 4.22 -7.12
CA VAL A 72 -6.44 5.50 -6.89
C VAL A 72 -7.33 5.47 -5.64
N GLN A 73 -8.17 4.44 -5.54
CA GLN A 73 -9.19 4.36 -4.49
C GLN A 73 -8.61 4.30 -3.06
N PRO A 74 -7.48 3.60 -2.77
CA PRO A 74 -6.95 3.57 -1.40
C PRO A 74 -6.56 4.96 -0.89
N ASN A 75 -6.02 5.84 -1.75
CA ASN A 75 -5.65 7.20 -1.36
C ASN A 75 -6.89 8.10 -1.21
N LEU A 76 -7.89 7.96 -2.07
CA LEU A 76 -9.15 8.71 -1.91
C LEU A 76 -9.89 8.32 -0.63
N ALA A 77 -9.94 7.02 -0.29
CA ALA A 77 -10.55 6.54 0.94
C ALA A 77 -9.77 6.99 2.18
N LEU A 78 -8.44 7.08 2.09
CA LEU A 78 -7.62 7.62 3.18
C LEU A 78 -7.82 9.14 3.34
N ASP A 79 -7.92 9.89 2.25
CA ASP A 79 -8.14 11.33 2.31
C ASP A 79 -9.50 11.69 2.91
N THR A 80 -10.55 10.89 2.63
CA THR A 80 -11.88 11.04 3.23
C THR A 80 -12.01 10.49 4.65
N GLU A 81 -10.92 9.95 5.22
CA GLU A 81 -10.88 9.31 6.54
C GLU A 81 -11.80 8.07 6.65
N ASP A 82 -12.09 7.41 5.53
CA ASP A 82 -12.73 6.09 5.51
C ASP A 82 -11.74 4.96 5.88
N LEU A 83 -10.44 5.28 5.90
CA LEU A 83 -9.33 4.46 6.34
C LEU A 83 -8.46 5.24 7.34
N ASP A 84 -7.82 4.55 8.26
CA ASP A 84 -6.81 5.12 9.17
C ASP A 84 -5.43 5.16 8.51
N ALA A 85 -5.13 4.18 7.67
CA ALA A 85 -3.88 4.06 6.91
C ALA A 85 -4.11 3.33 5.58
N ASN A 86 -3.12 3.43 4.67
CA ASN A 86 -3.05 2.50 3.55
C ASN A 86 -1.64 1.94 3.35
N PHE A 87 -1.59 0.78 2.70
CA PHE A 87 -0.37 0.04 2.41
C PHE A 87 -0.45 -0.59 1.02
N PHE A 88 0.08 0.10 -0.02
CA PHE A 88 0.02 -0.36 -1.41
C PHE A 88 0.99 0.38 -2.34
N GLN A 89 1.61 1.48 -1.89
CA GLN A 89 2.28 2.47 -2.71
C GLN A 89 3.68 2.79 -2.20
N HIS A 90 4.50 3.35 -3.07
CA HIS A 90 5.78 3.96 -2.74
C HIS A 90 5.71 5.49 -2.63
N LEU A 91 6.69 6.10 -1.98
CA LEU A 91 6.70 7.54 -1.69
C LEU A 91 6.54 8.42 -2.94
N PRO A 92 7.25 8.20 -4.08
CA PRO A 92 7.06 9.03 -5.26
C PRO A 92 5.62 9.02 -5.80
N TYR A 93 4.92 7.87 -5.72
CA TYR A 93 3.52 7.79 -6.12
C TYR A 93 2.62 8.61 -5.18
N LEU A 94 2.83 8.52 -3.86
CA LEU A 94 2.09 9.32 -2.88
C LEU A 94 2.26 10.83 -3.13
N GLU A 95 3.49 11.29 -3.35
CA GLU A 95 3.80 12.70 -3.61
C GLU A 95 3.13 13.19 -4.90
N GLN A 96 3.19 12.40 -5.98
CA GLN A 96 2.52 12.72 -7.24
C GLN A 96 1.00 12.72 -7.06
N PHE A 97 0.44 11.73 -6.36
CA PHE A 97 -0.99 11.65 -6.08
C PHE A 97 -1.48 12.89 -5.32
N ASN A 98 -0.76 13.32 -4.28
CA ASN A 98 -1.07 14.55 -3.54
C ASN A 98 -1.10 15.78 -4.46
N ALA A 99 -0.10 15.89 -5.36
CA ALA A 99 -0.02 17.01 -6.29
C ALA A 99 -1.18 17.03 -7.30
N ASP A 100 -1.57 15.86 -7.81
CA ASP A 100 -2.59 15.73 -8.85
C ASP A 100 -4.02 15.86 -8.31
N HIS A 101 -4.26 15.41 -7.06
CA HIS A 101 -5.59 15.35 -6.46
C HIS A 101 -5.82 16.41 -5.37
N GLY A 102 -4.77 17.12 -4.96
CA GLY A 102 -4.85 18.13 -3.90
C GLY A 102 -5.08 17.52 -2.51
N THR A 103 -4.62 16.30 -2.30
CA THR A 103 -4.64 15.59 -1.02
C THR A 103 -3.40 15.94 -0.18
N ASP A 104 -3.41 15.60 1.11
CA ASP A 104 -2.34 15.86 2.05
C ASP A 104 -1.95 14.59 2.84
N LEU A 105 -1.72 13.51 2.12
CA LEU A 105 -1.31 12.23 2.69
C LEU A 105 0.20 12.23 2.96
N VAL A 106 0.62 11.55 4.03
CA VAL A 106 2.02 11.50 4.47
C VAL A 106 2.47 10.06 4.73
N SER A 107 3.76 9.80 4.52
CA SER A 107 4.38 8.50 4.77
C SER A 107 4.81 8.36 6.23
N LEU A 108 4.56 7.20 6.83
CA LEU A 108 5.16 6.79 8.12
C LEU A 108 6.50 6.05 7.93
N GLY A 109 6.81 5.63 6.72
CA GLY A 109 8.05 4.93 6.37
C GLY A 109 7.83 3.71 5.51
N ALA A 110 8.91 3.24 4.89
CA ALA A 110 8.92 2.07 4.04
C ALA A 110 9.00 0.78 4.85
N ILE A 111 8.39 -0.28 4.31
CA ILE A 111 8.34 -1.62 4.90
C ILE A 111 9.08 -2.62 4.01
N HIS A 112 8.79 -2.62 2.71
CA HIS A 112 9.37 -3.56 1.76
C HIS A 112 9.54 -2.94 0.38
N TYR A 113 10.28 -3.60 -0.48
CA TYR A 113 10.48 -3.24 -1.87
C TYR A 113 10.05 -4.39 -2.78
N GLU A 114 9.44 -4.04 -3.92
CA GLU A 114 9.04 -4.96 -4.97
C GLU A 114 9.72 -4.54 -6.28
N PRO A 115 10.62 -5.38 -6.86
CA PRO A 115 11.21 -5.08 -8.15
C PRO A 115 10.14 -5.00 -9.24
N MET A 116 10.23 -3.99 -10.09
CA MET A 116 9.47 -3.93 -11.34
C MET A 116 10.16 -4.84 -12.36
N GLY A 117 9.38 -5.52 -13.20
CA GLY A 117 9.91 -6.47 -14.18
C GLY A 117 9.39 -6.26 -15.59
N ILE A 118 10.20 -6.66 -16.59
CA ILE A 118 9.80 -6.79 -18.00
C ILE A 118 9.34 -8.23 -18.21
N TYR A 119 8.07 -8.42 -18.52
CA TYR A 119 7.46 -9.73 -18.72
C TYR A 119 7.16 -10.02 -20.19
N ALA A 120 7.29 -11.30 -20.54
CA ALA A 120 7.02 -11.78 -21.87
C ALA A 120 5.51 -11.71 -22.20
N GLY A 121 5.20 -11.13 -23.36
CA GLY A 121 3.92 -11.29 -24.03
C GLY A 121 4.08 -12.25 -25.21
N THR A 122 3.99 -11.72 -26.42
CA THR A 122 4.26 -12.48 -27.66
C THR A 122 5.76 -12.56 -27.99
N VAL A 123 6.60 -11.75 -27.35
CA VAL A 123 8.07 -11.77 -27.42
C VAL A 123 8.59 -12.38 -26.12
N THR A 124 9.49 -13.36 -26.26
CA THR A 124 9.99 -14.15 -25.13
C THR A 124 11.51 -14.01 -24.89
N ASP A 125 12.18 -13.15 -25.67
CA ASP A 125 13.62 -12.93 -25.58
C ASP A 125 13.96 -11.48 -25.94
N LEU A 126 14.60 -10.75 -25.01
CA LEU A 126 15.02 -9.36 -25.21
C LEU A 126 16.10 -9.20 -26.30
N ALA A 127 16.85 -10.26 -26.63
CA ALA A 127 17.86 -10.21 -27.68
C ALA A 127 17.25 -10.29 -29.10
N SER A 128 15.98 -10.63 -29.24
CA SER A 128 15.32 -10.87 -30.53
C SER A 128 13.96 -10.17 -30.67
N ILE A 129 13.86 -8.94 -30.17
CA ILE A 129 12.65 -8.12 -30.25
C ILE A 129 12.44 -7.64 -31.68
N PRO A 130 11.28 -7.92 -32.32
CA PRO A 130 10.95 -7.38 -33.64
C PRO A 130 10.80 -5.86 -33.62
N GLU A 131 11.13 -5.22 -34.74
CA GLU A 131 10.85 -3.78 -34.93
C GLU A 131 9.35 -3.50 -34.82
N GLY A 132 8.98 -2.38 -34.19
CA GLY A 132 7.59 -1.97 -33.97
C GLY A 132 6.86 -2.77 -32.89
N THR A 133 7.60 -3.55 -32.07
CA THR A 133 6.99 -4.31 -30.96
C THR A 133 6.28 -3.37 -29.97
N LYS A 134 5.06 -3.77 -29.57
CA LYS A 134 4.27 -3.08 -28.57
C LYS A 134 4.73 -3.43 -27.18
N ILE A 135 5.04 -2.41 -26.37
CA ILE A 135 5.44 -2.57 -24.96
C ILE A 135 4.46 -1.80 -24.10
N GLY A 136 3.71 -2.51 -23.24
CA GLY A 136 2.83 -1.91 -22.24
C GLY A 136 3.62 -1.40 -21.03
N ILE A 137 3.30 -0.19 -20.56
CA ILE A 137 3.84 0.40 -19.34
C ILE A 137 2.72 1.01 -18.49
N PRO A 138 2.91 1.21 -17.17
CA PRO A 138 1.94 1.93 -16.34
C PRO A 138 1.68 3.36 -16.86
N ASN A 139 0.44 3.82 -16.75
CA ASN A 139 0.02 5.14 -17.23
C ASN A 139 0.18 6.28 -16.21
N ASP A 140 0.49 5.97 -14.96
CA ASP A 140 0.81 7.01 -13.98
C ASP A 140 2.24 7.52 -14.15
N GLY A 141 2.46 8.79 -13.78
CA GLY A 141 3.72 9.47 -14.07
C GLY A 141 4.94 8.84 -13.41
N THR A 142 4.79 8.28 -12.22
CA THR A 142 5.94 7.73 -11.48
C THR A 142 6.27 6.31 -11.92
N ASN A 143 5.28 5.41 -12.03
CA ASN A 143 5.52 4.05 -12.51
C ASN A 143 5.82 4.00 -14.01
N GLY A 144 5.23 4.90 -14.82
CA GLY A 144 5.56 5.06 -16.24
C GLY A 144 7.02 5.47 -16.44
N GLY A 145 7.49 6.48 -15.70
CA GLY A 145 8.91 6.89 -15.73
C GLY A 145 9.85 5.77 -15.27
N ARG A 146 9.52 5.09 -14.17
CA ARG A 146 10.25 3.92 -13.67
C ARG A 146 10.34 2.81 -14.73
N ALA A 147 9.25 2.53 -15.44
CA ALA A 147 9.22 1.55 -16.52
C ALA A 147 10.13 1.94 -17.69
N LEU A 148 10.13 3.21 -18.09
CA LEU A 148 11.03 3.69 -19.15
C LEU A 148 12.50 3.56 -18.76
N LEU A 149 12.85 3.86 -17.51
CA LEU A 149 14.22 3.68 -17.01
C LEU A 149 14.63 2.20 -16.98
N LEU A 150 13.70 1.26 -16.68
CA LEU A 150 14.00 -0.17 -16.75
C LEU A 150 14.21 -0.63 -18.21
N LEU A 151 13.45 -0.10 -19.16
CA LEU A 151 13.66 -0.36 -20.60
C LEU A 151 15.02 0.20 -21.06
N GLU A 152 15.40 1.40 -20.60
CA GLU A 152 16.71 2.00 -20.88
C GLU A 152 17.86 1.17 -20.30
N ALA A 153 17.74 0.72 -19.05
CA ALA A 153 18.76 -0.11 -18.40
C ALA A 153 19.02 -1.43 -19.15
N ASN A 154 18.02 -1.90 -19.91
CA ASN A 154 18.12 -3.08 -20.77
C ASN A 154 18.48 -2.73 -22.23
N GLY A 155 18.84 -1.48 -22.54
CA GLY A 155 19.31 -1.05 -23.86
C GLY A 155 18.22 -1.04 -24.94
N LEU A 156 16.95 -1.04 -24.58
CA LEU A 156 15.82 -1.06 -25.52
C LEU A 156 15.48 0.32 -26.07
N ILE A 157 15.62 1.34 -25.23
CA ILE A 157 15.43 2.76 -25.55
C ILE A 157 16.52 3.58 -24.87
N LYS A 158 16.55 4.88 -25.14
CA LYS A 158 17.31 5.84 -24.35
C LYS A 158 16.44 7.03 -24.01
N VAL A 159 16.47 7.44 -22.75
CA VAL A 159 15.69 8.55 -22.20
C VAL A 159 16.61 9.75 -21.99
N ASP A 160 16.09 10.96 -22.13
CA ASP A 160 16.85 12.18 -21.79
C ASP A 160 17.23 12.13 -20.29
N PRO A 161 18.54 12.14 -19.95
CA PRO A 161 18.96 12.10 -18.54
C PRO A 161 18.41 13.24 -17.68
N ALA A 162 18.01 14.36 -18.30
CA ALA A 162 17.44 15.49 -17.59
C ALA A 162 16.01 15.20 -17.05
N ALA A 163 15.29 14.21 -17.61
CA ALA A 163 13.96 13.82 -17.17
C ALA A 163 13.99 12.99 -15.88
N GLY A 164 15.05 12.21 -15.64
CA GLY A 164 15.22 11.40 -14.44
C GLY A 164 14.02 10.47 -14.20
N VAL A 165 13.59 10.36 -12.95
CA VAL A 165 12.46 9.50 -12.54
C VAL A 165 11.09 10.00 -13.02
N ALA A 166 10.99 11.24 -13.49
CA ALA A 166 9.76 11.81 -14.06
C ALA A 166 9.68 11.65 -15.58
N ALA A 167 10.50 10.78 -16.18
CA ALA A 167 10.55 10.56 -17.62
C ALA A 167 9.18 10.12 -18.18
N THR A 168 8.87 10.67 -19.34
CA THR A 168 7.68 10.33 -20.11
C THR A 168 8.09 9.79 -21.48
N LYS A 169 7.16 9.29 -22.27
CA LYS A 169 7.44 8.86 -23.65
C LYS A 169 7.99 9.98 -24.55
N LEU A 170 7.74 11.24 -24.19
CA LEU A 170 8.26 12.40 -24.94
C LEU A 170 9.75 12.63 -24.71
N ASP A 171 10.30 12.04 -23.66
CA ASP A 171 11.71 12.15 -23.28
C ASP A 171 12.55 11.01 -23.88
N ILE A 172 11.94 10.10 -24.69
CA ILE A 172 12.68 9.07 -25.40
C ILE A 172 13.47 9.71 -26.55
N ILE A 173 14.81 9.71 -26.44
CA ILE A 173 15.72 10.31 -27.42
C ILE A 173 16.30 9.30 -28.41
N GLU A 174 16.34 8.00 -28.08
CA GLU A 174 16.69 6.92 -28.98
C GLU A 174 15.71 5.75 -28.83
N ASN A 175 15.25 5.22 -29.98
CA ASN A 175 14.36 4.06 -30.06
C ASN A 175 14.71 3.26 -31.34
N PRO A 176 15.83 2.51 -31.30
CA PRO A 176 16.39 1.88 -32.50
C PRO A 176 15.51 0.81 -33.13
N LEU A 177 14.59 0.23 -32.36
CA LEU A 177 13.64 -0.79 -32.83
C LEU A 177 12.25 -0.21 -33.12
N ASN A 178 12.10 1.12 -33.12
CA ASN A 178 10.78 1.76 -33.30
C ASN A 178 9.70 1.16 -32.40
N LEU A 179 10.02 0.84 -31.13
CA LEU A 179 9.11 0.24 -30.17
C LEU A 179 7.90 1.15 -29.94
N GLU A 180 6.71 0.56 -29.94
CA GLU A 180 5.45 1.26 -29.66
C GLU A 180 5.17 1.19 -28.15
N ILE A 181 5.45 2.27 -27.40
CA ILE A 181 5.21 2.34 -25.96
C ILE A 181 3.73 2.71 -25.69
N ILE A 182 3.01 1.83 -25.01
CA ILE A 182 1.57 1.93 -24.74
C ILE A 182 1.34 2.11 -23.26
N ASP A 183 0.79 3.29 -22.87
CA ASP A 183 0.38 3.55 -21.50
C ASP A 183 -0.92 2.82 -21.20
N MET A 184 -0.96 2.09 -20.08
CA MET A 184 -2.12 1.32 -19.62
C MET A 184 -2.26 1.44 -18.10
N GLU A 185 -3.48 1.32 -17.59
CA GLU A 185 -3.69 1.08 -16.16
C GLU A 185 -2.80 -0.07 -15.70
N ALA A 186 -2.04 0.14 -14.61
CA ALA A 186 -1.06 -0.84 -14.13
C ALA A 186 -1.69 -2.22 -13.86
N ALA A 187 -2.93 -2.25 -13.34
CA ALA A 187 -3.69 -3.48 -13.11
C ALA A 187 -4.08 -4.22 -14.41
N GLN A 188 -4.09 -3.56 -15.56
CA GLN A 188 -4.44 -4.16 -16.85
C GLN A 188 -3.24 -4.78 -17.58
N LEU A 189 -2.03 -4.41 -17.23
CA LEU A 189 -0.82 -4.87 -17.90
C LEU A 189 -0.67 -6.40 -17.92
N PRO A 190 -0.81 -7.12 -16.78
CA PRO A 190 -0.71 -8.59 -16.78
C PRO A 190 -1.78 -9.25 -17.65
N LEU A 191 -2.98 -8.67 -17.71
CA LEU A 191 -4.11 -9.20 -18.49
C LEU A 191 -3.94 -8.99 -19.99
N SER A 192 -3.12 -8.01 -20.38
CA SER A 192 -2.91 -7.60 -21.78
C SER A 192 -1.67 -8.25 -22.42
N LEU A 193 -0.95 -9.13 -21.71
CA LEU A 193 0.28 -9.74 -22.21
C LEU A 193 0.11 -10.47 -23.54
N SER A 194 -1.05 -11.10 -23.79
CA SER A 194 -1.34 -11.79 -25.06
C SER A 194 -1.43 -10.84 -26.26
N ASP A 195 -1.73 -9.56 -26.02
CA ASP A 195 -1.92 -8.54 -27.07
C ASP A 195 -0.69 -7.62 -27.22
N LEU A 196 0.29 -7.78 -26.35
CA LEU A 196 1.54 -7.04 -26.29
C LEU A 196 2.74 -7.92 -26.69
N GLY A 197 3.81 -7.30 -27.17
CA GLY A 197 5.09 -7.99 -27.29
C GLY A 197 5.69 -8.23 -25.92
N LEU A 198 5.72 -7.17 -25.11
CA LEU A 198 6.26 -7.14 -23.73
C LEU A 198 5.38 -6.24 -22.87
N ALA A 199 5.45 -6.40 -21.56
CA ALA A 199 4.92 -5.40 -20.61
C ALA A 199 5.89 -5.20 -19.44
N VAL A 200 5.97 -3.96 -18.96
CA VAL A 200 6.67 -3.63 -17.72
C VAL A 200 5.64 -3.55 -16.61
N ILE A 201 5.75 -4.44 -15.61
CA ILE A 201 4.69 -4.69 -14.65
C ILE A 201 5.22 -4.51 -13.23
N ASN A 202 4.45 -3.81 -12.39
CA ASN A 202 4.71 -3.68 -10.95
C ASN A 202 4.66 -5.04 -10.24
N GLY A 203 5.51 -5.24 -9.23
CA GLY A 203 5.66 -6.51 -8.52
C GLY A 203 4.35 -7.08 -7.98
N ASN A 204 3.55 -6.25 -7.29
CA ASN A 204 2.26 -6.69 -6.74
C ASN A 204 1.28 -7.19 -7.81
N TYR A 205 1.16 -6.49 -8.95
CA TYR A 205 0.28 -6.95 -10.03
C TYR A 205 0.81 -8.18 -10.76
N ALA A 206 2.13 -8.31 -10.88
CA ALA A 206 2.73 -9.53 -11.40
C ALA A 206 2.37 -10.73 -10.50
N MET A 207 2.60 -10.63 -9.19
CA MET A 207 2.28 -11.68 -8.22
C MET A 207 0.80 -12.03 -8.17
N GLN A 208 -0.10 -11.03 -8.18
CA GLN A 208 -1.56 -11.24 -8.20
C GLN A 208 -2.04 -12.05 -9.42
N HIS A 209 -1.28 -12.02 -10.51
CA HIS A 209 -1.58 -12.77 -11.74
C HIS A 209 -0.72 -14.02 -11.92
N GLY A 210 -0.04 -14.45 -10.86
CA GLY A 210 0.77 -15.68 -10.86
C GLY A 210 2.07 -15.57 -11.65
N LEU A 211 2.52 -14.35 -11.97
CA LEU A 211 3.82 -14.10 -12.56
C LEU A 211 4.86 -13.96 -11.43
N ASN A 212 5.96 -14.69 -11.54
CA ASN A 212 7.06 -14.61 -10.59
C ASN A 212 8.16 -13.71 -11.13
N VAL A 213 8.98 -13.15 -10.24
CA VAL A 213 10.18 -12.40 -10.62
C VAL A 213 11.11 -13.26 -11.49
N ALA A 214 11.17 -14.58 -11.23
CA ALA A 214 11.95 -15.53 -12.02
C ALA A 214 11.44 -15.70 -13.46
N ASP A 215 10.19 -15.35 -13.76
CA ASP A 215 9.59 -15.41 -15.09
C ASP A 215 9.84 -14.13 -15.90
N ALA A 216 10.31 -13.06 -15.25
CA ALA A 216 10.64 -11.81 -15.92
C ALA A 216 11.87 -11.96 -16.81
N LEU A 217 11.83 -11.34 -17.98
CA LEU A 217 12.99 -11.28 -18.90
C LEU A 217 14.08 -10.35 -18.38
N ALA A 218 13.71 -9.36 -17.58
CA ALA A 218 14.59 -8.49 -16.80
C ALA A 218 13.83 -7.90 -15.61
N ILE A 219 14.54 -7.57 -14.55
CA ILE A 219 14.02 -6.93 -13.36
C ILE A 219 14.91 -5.77 -12.95
N GLU A 220 14.41 -4.87 -12.14
CA GLU A 220 15.24 -3.90 -11.45
C GLU A 220 16.24 -4.59 -10.54
N ALA A 221 17.48 -4.09 -10.52
CA ALA A 221 18.49 -4.63 -9.62
C ALA A 221 18.19 -4.28 -8.16
N ALA A 222 18.37 -5.24 -7.27
CA ALA A 222 18.07 -5.05 -5.83
C ALA A 222 18.96 -4.00 -5.14
N ASP A 223 20.14 -3.74 -5.69
CA ASP A 223 21.09 -2.73 -5.23
C ASP A 223 21.03 -1.41 -6.04
N SER A 224 19.96 -1.24 -6.81
CA SER A 224 19.74 -0.04 -7.62
C SER A 224 19.14 1.10 -6.78
N LEU A 225 19.31 2.35 -7.29
CA LEU A 225 18.59 3.51 -6.76
C LEU A 225 17.07 3.29 -6.73
N ALA A 226 16.53 2.44 -7.61
CA ALA A 226 15.12 2.08 -7.62
C ALA A 226 14.69 1.39 -6.31
N ALA A 227 15.50 0.48 -5.76
CA ALA A 227 15.20 -0.20 -4.50
C ALA A 227 15.06 0.80 -3.34
N GLU A 228 15.94 1.81 -3.26
CA GLU A 228 15.86 2.87 -2.24
C GLU A 228 14.67 3.82 -2.47
N THR A 229 14.36 4.11 -3.74
CA THR A 229 13.35 5.12 -4.11
C THR A 229 11.92 4.59 -4.02
N TYR A 230 11.70 3.33 -4.39
CA TYR A 230 10.36 2.75 -4.57
C TYR A 230 9.96 1.76 -3.47
N GLY A 231 10.48 1.95 -2.24
CA GLY A 231 10.01 1.21 -1.07
C GLY A 231 8.52 1.46 -0.81
N ASN A 232 7.79 0.38 -0.54
CA ASN A 232 6.36 0.44 -0.22
C ASN A 232 6.16 0.91 1.21
N ILE A 233 5.34 1.94 1.37
CA ILE A 233 5.16 2.71 2.59
C ILE A 233 3.80 2.46 3.24
N ILE A 234 3.73 2.68 4.56
CA ILE A 234 2.47 2.98 5.22
C ILE A 234 2.21 4.47 5.05
N ALA A 235 1.03 4.84 4.54
CA ALA A 235 0.60 6.22 4.44
C ALA A 235 -0.62 6.49 5.33
N VAL A 236 -0.69 7.72 5.84
CA VAL A 236 -1.78 8.24 6.68
C VAL A 236 -2.15 9.65 6.22
N LYS A 237 -3.28 10.15 6.68
CA LYS A 237 -3.63 11.57 6.48
C LYS A 237 -2.74 12.47 7.34
N ALA A 238 -2.30 13.62 6.79
CA ALA A 238 -1.49 14.59 7.52
C ALA A 238 -2.18 15.03 8.82
N GLY A 239 -1.42 15.06 9.92
CA GLY A 239 -1.92 15.34 11.26
C GLY A 239 -2.41 14.10 12.02
N LYS A 240 -2.44 12.93 11.37
CA LYS A 240 -2.81 11.64 12.00
C LYS A 240 -1.60 10.73 12.27
N GLU A 241 -0.38 11.19 12.07
CA GLU A 241 0.86 10.38 12.15
C GLU A 241 1.06 9.72 13.53
N ASN A 242 0.43 10.27 14.55
CA ASN A 242 0.50 9.77 15.92
C ASN A 242 -0.84 9.20 16.42
N ALA A 243 -1.74 8.80 15.50
CA ALA A 243 -2.98 8.17 15.91
C ALA A 243 -2.72 6.84 16.64
N PRO A 244 -3.59 6.45 17.60
CA PRO A 244 -3.40 5.23 18.38
C PRO A 244 -3.22 4.00 17.49
N GLY A 245 -2.25 3.13 17.82
CA GLY A 245 -1.97 1.88 17.13
C GLY A 245 -1.00 1.99 15.95
N LEU A 246 -0.75 3.18 15.40
CA LEU A 246 0.16 3.34 14.27
C LEU A 246 1.63 3.10 14.63
N ALA A 247 2.04 3.46 15.85
CA ALA A 247 3.39 3.19 16.32
C ALA A 247 3.63 1.68 16.45
N GLU A 248 2.67 0.96 17.02
CA GLU A 248 2.68 -0.49 17.15
C GLU A 248 2.66 -1.17 15.77
N LEU A 249 1.84 -0.65 14.84
CA LEU A 249 1.80 -1.14 13.45
C LEU A 249 3.18 -1.05 12.80
N MET A 250 3.82 0.12 12.84
CA MET A 250 5.14 0.32 12.25
C MET A 250 6.22 -0.52 12.91
N GLU A 251 6.18 -0.67 14.25
CA GLU A 251 7.11 -1.52 14.99
C GLU A 251 6.99 -2.98 14.54
N VAL A 252 5.78 -3.52 14.45
CA VAL A 252 5.54 -4.92 14.07
C VAL A 252 5.86 -5.17 12.61
N LEU A 253 5.45 -4.26 11.70
CA LEU A 253 5.74 -4.42 10.27
C LEU A 253 7.23 -4.39 9.94
N LYS A 254 8.04 -3.70 10.76
CA LYS A 254 9.52 -3.69 10.67
C LYS A 254 10.18 -4.76 11.54
N GLY A 255 9.38 -5.60 12.20
CA GLY A 255 9.85 -6.63 13.13
C GLY A 255 10.34 -7.91 12.43
N GLU A 256 10.97 -8.78 13.21
CA GLU A 256 11.57 -10.04 12.73
C GLU A 256 10.50 -11.02 12.19
N THR A 257 9.31 -11.05 12.78
CA THR A 257 8.19 -11.89 12.35
C THR A 257 7.81 -11.60 10.90
N VAL A 258 7.59 -10.33 10.57
CA VAL A 258 7.23 -9.90 9.22
C VAL A 258 8.39 -10.08 8.25
N ALA A 259 9.61 -9.74 8.66
CA ALA A 259 10.81 -9.94 7.84
C ALA A 259 11.01 -11.43 7.48
N THR A 260 10.81 -12.33 8.43
CA THR A 260 10.87 -13.78 8.20
C THR A 260 9.78 -14.23 7.23
N PHE A 261 8.54 -13.78 7.44
CA PHE A 261 7.42 -14.09 6.55
C PHE A 261 7.71 -13.65 5.11
N ILE A 262 8.18 -12.42 4.90
CA ILE A 262 8.52 -11.90 3.58
C ILE A 262 9.58 -12.76 2.90
N ASN A 263 10.67 -13.07 3.60
CA ASN A 263 11.80 -13.82 3.04
C ASN A 263 11.41 -15.26 2.69
N GLU A 264 10.58 -15.92 3.50
CA GLU A 264 10.16 -17.29 3.28
C GLU A 264 9.08 -17.42 2.20
N THR A 265 8.18 -16.43 2.10
CA THR A 265 7.01 -16.50 1.22
C THR A 265 7.33 -16.06 -0.21
N TYR A 266 8.09 -14.97 -0.39
CA TYR A 266 8.19 -14.33 -1.71
C TYR A 266 9.50 -14.62 -2.45
N ALA A 267 10.44 -15.35 -1.85
CA ALA A 267 11.66 -15.84 -2.51
C ALA A 267 12.40 -14.77 -3.37
N GLY A 268 12.45 -13.52 -2.89
CA GLY A 268 13.10 -12.40 -3.58
C GLY A 268 12.20 -11.57 -4.49
N SER A 269 10.92 -11.94 -4.67
CA SER A 269 9.93 -11.06 -5.33
C SER A 269 9.52 -9.88 -4.45
N VAL A 270 9.77 -9.98 -3.15
CA VAL A 270 9.62 -8.92 -2.16
C VAL A 270 10.87 -8.92 -1.27
N ALA A 271 11.44 -7.77 -1.01
CA ALA A 271 12.60 -7.59 -0.15
C ALA A 271 12.24 -6.67 1.03
N THR A 272 12.68 -7.01 2.24
CA THR A 272 12.55 -6.14 3.41
C THR A 272 13.39 -4.89 3.27
N MET A 273 12.95 -3.79 3.89
CA MET A 273 13.70 -2.54 3.98
C MET A 273 13.98 -2.23 5.47
N ASP A 274 15.19 -1.73 5.75
CA ASP A 274 15.66 -1.35 7.09
C ASP A 274 15.04 -0.03 7.61
#